data_28aa8dfa96077ade0b15559bd9aa8828
#
_entry.id   28aa8dfa96077ade0b15559bd9aa8828
#
_cell.length_a   1.000
_cell.length_b   1.000
_cell.length_c   1.000
_cell.angle_alpha   90.00
_cell.angle_beta   90.00
_cell.angle_gamma   90.00
#
_symmetry.space_group_name_H-M   'P 1'
#
loop_
_entity.id
_entity.type
_entity.pdbx_description
1 polymer ?
#
loop_
_entity_poly.entity_id
_entity_poly.type
_entity_poly.pdbx_seq_one_letter_code
_entity_poly.pdbx_strand_id
1 'polypeptide(L)'
;LKPNKKFTLLSAFITLLNDRLSESILLPILPSFVLLFDSKASTYGLLSCTYQLAQFTASPFIGLMSDRYGRRPVTLFCITGSVIGISILSFTVLFNWSNSIASIPLFLLFLARLIDGLSGGTAATATTILADISSPEKRAKTFGLIGVAFGLSFFLGNIFVVIFARNTNNNFIIPVLIASIIPIINFILVFFYLPETKPNSEINKSKTAFKNPLKALFTVFKEEKIKKLSLAFFIYFIAFTGLTNILIFFLQESLNWTTKASSGTLVVVGIIAIIVQGGL
;
A
#
# COMPACT_ATOMS: atom_id res chain seq x y z
N LEU A 1 13.98 6.42 27.81
CA LEU A 1 13.69 7.70 27.18
C LEU A 1 12.31 7.63 26.56
N LYS A 2 11.35 8.46 27.00
CA LYS A 2 10.04 8.56 26.36
C LYS A 2 10.26 9.07 24.92
N PRO A 3 9.77 8.37 23.90
CA PRO A 3 9.96 8.79 22.52
C PRO A 3 9.37 10.20 22.32
N ASN A 4 10.10 11.07 21.62
CA ASN A 4 9.61 12.40 21.30
C ASN A 4 8.39 12.25 20.36
N LYS A 5 7.20 12.61 20.87
CA LYS A 5 5.92 12.43 20.14
C LYS A 5 5.93 13.06 18.75
N LYS A 6 6.57 14.21 18.56
CA LYS A 6 6.65 14.88 17.25
C LYS A 6 7.51 14.06 16.28
N PHE A 7 8.60 13.51 16.75
CA PHE A 7 9.50 12.69 15.95
C PHE A 7 8.84 11.36 15.55
N THR A 8 8.17 10.70 16.49
CA THR A 8 7.41 9.47 16.21
C THR A 8 6.28 9.70 15.21
N LEU A 9 5.56 10.83 15.34
CA LEU A 9 4.51 11.22 14.39
C LEU A 9 5.08 11.40 12.97
N LEU A 10 6.20 12.11 12.85
CA LEU A 10 6.87 12.32 11.57
C LEU A 10 7.35 11.00 10.96
N SER A 11 7.98 10.14 11.77
CA SER A 11 8.45 8.82 11.30
C SER A 11 7.30 7.94 10.81
N ALA A 12 6.20 7.86 11.55
CA ALA A 12 5.02 7.09 11.15
C ALA A 12 4.36 7.67 9.89
N PHE A 13 4.28 9.01 9.76
CA PHE A 13 3.78 9.68 8.56
C PHE A 13 4.64 9.36 7.33
N ILE A 14 5.97 9.47 7.44
CA ILE A 14 6.90 9.16 6.34
C ILE A 14 6.82 7.67 5.98
N THR A 15 6.68 6.79 6.97
CA THR A 15 6.51 5.34 6.73
C THR A 15 5.25 5.07 5.90
N LEU A 16 4.13 5.68 6.27
CA LEU A 16 2.88 5.57 5.53
C LEU A 16 2.97 6.18 4.12
N LEU A 17 3.59 7.36 4.01
CA LEU A 17 3.81 8.03 2.74
C LEU A 17 4.64 7.17 1.78
N ASN A 18 5.77 6.63 2.24
CA ASN A 18 6.67 5.81 1.43
C ASN A 18 6.00 4.51 0.97
N ASP A 19 5.22 3.86 1.85
CA ASP A 19 4.47 2.65 1.52
C ASP A 19 3.49 2.92 0.36
N ARG A 20 2.67 3.98 0.48
CA ARG A 20 1.70 4.35 -0.53
C ARG A 20 2.34 4.94 -1.80
N LEU A 21 3.48 5.59 -1.69
CA LEU A 21 4.21 6.18 -2.82
C LEU A 21 4.70 5.10 -3.78
N SER A 22 5.29 4.04 -3.25
CA SER A 22 5.75 2.90 -4.05
C SER A 22 4.59 2.24 -4.82
N GLU A 23 3.47 1.98 -4.13
CA GLU A 23 2.25 1.43 -4.75
C GLU A 23 1.68 2.36 -5.84
N SER A 24 1.65 3.67 -5.58
CA SER A 24 1.13 4.67 -6.51
C SER A 24 1.93 4.78 -7.82
N ILE A 25 3.25 4.58 -7.77
CA ILE A 25 4.10 4.54 -8.98
C ILE A 25 3.76 3.31 -9.82
N LEU A 26 3.54 2.16 -9.19
CA LEU A 26 3.29 0.90 -9.88
C LEU A 26 1.88 0.81 -10.49
N LEU A 27 0.91 1.52 -9.92
CA LEU A 27 -0.49 1.46 -10.33
C LEU A 27 -0.71 1.68 -11.84
N PRO A 28 -0.20 2.75 -12.48
CA PRO A 28 -0.39 2.97 -13.92
C PRO A 28 0.55 2.14 -14.81
N ILE A 29 1.62 1.59 -14.27
CA ILE A 29 2.62 0.80 -15.01
C ILE A 29 2.17 -0.64 -15.15
N LEU A 30 1.57 -1.19 -14.12
CA LEU A 30 1.23 -2.61 -14.05
C LEU A 30 0.29 -3.08 -15.17
N PRO A 31 -0.79 -2.36 -15.54
CA PRO A 31 -1.61 -2.73 -16.70
C PRO A 31 -0.80 -2.81 -17.99
N SER A 32 -0.02 -1.77 -18.29
CA SER A 32 0.82 -1.73 -19.49
C SER A 32 1.81 -2.89 -19.54
N PHE A 33 2.28 -3.33 -18.37
CA PHE A 33 3.25 -4.43 -18.31
C PHE A 33 2.59 -5.79 -18.49
N VAL A 34 1.41 -6.00 -17.90
CA VAL A 34 0.62 -7.24 -18.11
C VAL A 34 0.25 -7.41 -19.59
N LEU A 35 -0.11 -6.32 -20.27
CA LEU A 35 -0.47 -6.31 -21.69
C LEU A 35 0.69 -6.77 -22.62
N LEU A 36 1.95 -6.69 -22.17
CA LEU A 36 3.08 -7.22 -22.93
C LEU A 36 3.13 -8.77 -22.97
N PHE A 37 2.55 -9.43 -21.96
CA PHE A 37 2.58 -10.89 -21.82
C PHE A 37 1.22 -11.55 -22.07
N ASP A 38 0.14 -10.87 -21.70
CA ASP A 38 -1.22 -11.35 -21.91
C ASP A 38 -2.17 -10.15 -22.09
N SER A 39 -2.79 -10.07 -23.25
CA SER A 39 -3.72 -9.00 -23.62
C SER A 39 -5.08 -9.07 -22.91
N LYS A 40 -5.29 -10.06 -22.03
CA LYS A 40 -6.59 -10.24 -21.36
C LYS A 40 -6.75 -9.33 -20.15
N ALA A 41 -7.82 -8.54 -20.14
CA ALA A 41 -8.22 -7.74 -18.98
C ALA A 41 -8.39 -8.57 -17.70
N SER A 42 -8.82 -9.84 -17.85
CA SER A 42 -8.97 -10.79 -16.73
C SER A 42 -7.65 -11.08 -16.01
N THR A 43 -6.53 -11.16 -16.73
CA THR A 43 -5.21 -11.41 -16.13
C THR A 43 -4.77 -10.24 -15.24
N TYR A 44 -4.97 -9.00 -15.69
CA TYR A 44 -4.73 -7.83 -14.85
C TYR A 44 -5.67 -7.80 -13.63
N GLY A 45 -6.95 -8.10 -13.82
CA GLY A 45 -7.93 -8.18 -12.73
C GLY A 45 -7.54 -9.24 -11.70
N LEU A 46 -7.13 -10.43 -12.13
CA LEU A 46 -6.67 -11.50 -11.25
C LEU A 46 -5.38 -11.11 -10.50
N LEU A 47 -4.45 -10.43 -11.16
CA LEU A 47 -3.21 -9.97 -10.54
C LEU A 47 -3.50 -8.93 -9.42
N SER A 48 -4.38 -7.98 -9.67
CA SER A 48 -4.85 -7.01 -8.68
C SER A 48 -5.61 -7.70 -7.54
N CYS A 49 -6.46 -8.67 -7.86
CA CYS A 49 -7.22 -9.46 -6.89
C CYS A 49 -6.28 -10.28 -5.98
N THR A 50 -5.22 -10.84 -6.52
CA THR A 50 -4.22 -11.60 -5.75
C THR A 50 -3.60 -10.75 -4.65
N TYR A 51 -3.18 -9.53 -4.96
CA TYR A 51 -2.65 -8.60 -3.96
C TYR A 51 -3.69 -8.25 -2.88
N GLN A 52 -4.90 -7.88 -3.30
CA GLN A 52 -5.95 -7.46 -2.38
C GLN A 52 -6.42 -8.60 -1.45
N LEU A 53 -6.58 -9.81 -1.98
CA LEU A 53 -6.94 -10.99 -1.19
C LEU A 53 -5.83 -11.39 -0.22
N ALA A 54 -4.58 -11.35 -0.66
CA ALA A 54 -3.43 -11.62 0.20
C ALA A 54 -3.38 -10.60 1.36
N GLN A 55 -3.54 -9.31 1.07
CA GLN A 55 -3.57 -8.25 2.08
C GLN A 55 -4.77 -8.39 3.03
N PHE A 56 -5.96 -8.70 2.51
CA PHE A 56 -7.15 -8.92 3.32
C PHE A 56 -6.96 -10.09 4.29
N THR A 57 -6.43 -11.22 3.82
CA THR A 57 -6.21 -12.40 4.64
C THR A 57 -5.10 -12.19 5.68
N ALA A 58 -4.03 -11.48 5.32
CA ALA A 58 -2.91 -11.21 6.21
C ALA A 58 -3.21 -10.14 7.29
N SER A 59 -4.05 -9.14 6.98
CA SER A 59 -4.31 -7.99 7.85
C SER A 59 -4.69 -8.34 9.29
N PRO A 60 -5.60 -9.28 9.58
CA PRO A 60 -5.95 -9.64 10.96
C PRO A 60 -4.78 -10.26 11.73
N PHE A 61 -3.96 -11.05 11.04
CA PHE A 61 -2.78 -11.69 11.65
C PHE A 61 -1.69 -10.65 11.93
N ILE A 62 -1.44 -9.73 11.00
CA ILE A 62 -0.49 -8.62 11.18
C ILE A 62 -0.93 -7.74 12.36
N GLY A 63 -2.22 -7.44 12.48
CA GLY A 63 -2.77 -6.71 13.62
C GLY A 63 -2.47 -7.40 14.96
N LEU A 64 -2.73 -8.71 15.05
CA LEU A 64 -2.42 -9.49 16.24
C LEU A 64 -0.92 -9.59 16.53
N MET A 65 -0.10 -9.80 15.49
CA MET A 65 1.36 -9.79 15.62
C MET A 65 1.84 -8.45 16.16
N SER A 66 1.30 -7.34 15.64
CA SER A 66 1.60 -5.98 16.08
C SER A 66 1.20 -5.74 17.54
N ASP A 67 0.10 -6.35 17.99
CA ASP A 67 -0.30 -6.32 19.41
C ASP A 67 0.59 -7.18 20.31
N ARG A 68 1.09 -8.30 19.80
CA ARG A 68 1.85 -9.28 20.58
C ARG A 68 3.35 -9.01 20.63
N TYR A 69 3.92 -8.55 19.53
CA TYR A 69 5.37 -8.38 19.39
C TYR A 69 5.81 -6.91 19.42
N GLY A 70 4.86 -5.98 19.35
CA GLY A 70 5.12 -4.54 19.26
C GLY A 70 4.92 -4.00 17.83
N ARG A 71 4.80 -2.69 17.75
CA ARG A 71 4.50 -2.00 16.48
C ARG A 71 5.69 -2.01 15.53
N ARG A 72 6.87 -1.63 16.05
CA ARG A 72 8.09 -1.48 15.26
C ARG A 72 8.55 -2.78 14.58
N PRO A 73 8.73 -3.93 15.26
CA PRO A 73 9.20 -5.16 14.63
C PRO A 73 8.24 -5.68 13.56
N VAL A 74 6.94 -5.53 13.77
CA VAL A 74 5.95 -5.96 12.78
C VAL A 74 5.92 -5.02 11.58
N THR A 75 6.10 -3.71 11.77
CA THR A 75 6.26 -2.77 10.65
C THR A 75 7.50 -3.12 9.81
N LEU A 76 8.64 -3.44 10.44
CA LEU A 76 9.85 -3.88 9.74
C LEU A 76 9.62 -5.18 8.96
N PHE A 77 8.91 -6.15 9.55
CA PHE A 77 8.54 -7.39 8.87
C PHE A 77 7.70 -7.12 7.61
N CYS A 78 6.67 -6.26 7.72
CA CYS A 78 5.85 -5.87 6.59
C CYS A 78 6.67 -5.19 5.49
N ILE A 79 7.51 -4.21 5.83
CA ILE A 79 8.34 -3.51 4.85
C ILE A 79 9.32 -4.48 4.18
N THR A 80 9.90 -5.45 4.91
CA THR A 80 10.79 -6.45 4.33
C THR A 80 10.08 -7.27 3.25
N GLY A 81 8.85 -7.70 3.50
CA GLY A 81 8.05 -8.41 2.50
C GLY A 81 7.72 -7.54 1.28
N SER A 82 7.40 -6.25 1.48
CA SER A 82 7.21 -5.32 0.36
C SER A 82 8.50 -5.10 -0.43
N VAL A 83 9.68 -5.00 0.23
CA VAL A 83 10.98 -4.95 -0.46
C VAL A 83 11.17 -6.18 -1.35
N ILE A 84 10.90 -7.38 -0.83
CA ILE A 84 11.04 -8.63 -1.60
C ILE A 84 10.05 -8.64 -2.76
N GLY A 85 8.76 -8.39 -2.50
CA GLY A 85 7.71 -8.41 -3.53
C GLY A 85 7.98 -7.42 -4.66
N ILE A 86 8.30 -6.16 -4.33
CA ILE A 86 8.59 -5.12 -5.34
C ILE A 86 9.92 -5.41 -6.06
N SER A 87 10.92 -6.02 -5.40
CA SER A 87 12.16 -6.41 -6.06
C SER A 87 11.94 -7.51 -7.09
N ILE A 88 11.10 -8.53 -6.80
CA ILE A 88 10.71 -9.57 -7.77
C ILE A 88 9.95 -8.93 -8.94
N LEU A 89 9.01 -8.03 -8.65
CA LEU A 89 8.26 -7.31 -9.69
C LEU A 89 9.22 -6.51 -10.59
N SER A 90 10.15 -5.78 -10.00
CA SER A 90 11.12 -4.97 -10.73
C SER A 90 12.05 -5.83 -11.57
N PHE A 91 12.52 -6.94 -11.04
CA PHE A 91 13.30 -7.91 -11.81
C PHE A 91 12.49 -8.39 -13.02
N THR A 92 11.22 -8.71 -12.83
CA THR A 92 10.34 -9.16 -13.92
C THR A 92 10.17 -8.10 -14.99
N VAL A 93 10.04 -6.82 -14.60
CA VAL A 93 9.88 -5.69 -15.55
C VAL A 93 11.20 -5.39 -16.30
N LEU A 94 12.33 -5.53 -15.63
CA LEU A 94 13.64 -5.13 -16.17
C LEU A 94 14.29 -6.22 -17.01
N PHE A 95 13.93 -7.49 -16.78
CA PHE A 95 14.53 -8.61 -17.48
C PHE A 95 13.96 -8.75 -18.90
N ASN A 96 14.81 -9.07 -19.86
CA ASN A 96 14.40 -9.30 -21.24
C ASN A 96 13.90 -10.75 -21.43
N TRP A 97 12.59 -10.92 -21.63
CA TRP A 97 11.91 -12.20 -21.75
C TRP A 97 11.72 -12.66 -23.22
N SER A 98 12.42 -12.05 -24.19
CA SER A 98 12.22 -12.31 -25.63
C SER A 98 12.32 -13.79 -26.03
N ASN A 99 13.09 -14.59 -25.29
CA ASN A 99 13.30 -16.03 -25.55
C ASN A 99 12.62 -16.92 -24.50
N SER A 100 11.80 -16.39 -23.63
CA SER A 100 11.19 -17.13 -22.53
C SER A 100 9.71 -17.40 -22.79
N ILE A 101 9.19 -18.47 -22.17
CA ILE A 101 7.76 -18.77 -22.19
C ILE A 101 7.03 -17.67 -21.39
N ALA A 102 6.00 -17.04 -21.95
CA ALA A 102 5.24 -15.94 -21.35
C ALA A 102 4.65 -16.25 -19.94
N SER A 103 4.49 -17.53 -19.61
CA SER A 103 4.03 -17.96 -18.29
C SER A 103 5.03 -17.66 -17.15
N ILE A 104 6.34 -17.58 -17.43
CA ILE A 104 7.36 -17.32 -16.40
C ILE A 104 7.23 -15.88 -15.85
N PRO A 105 7.26 -14.81 -16.65
CA PRO A 105 7.07 -13.46 -16.14
C PRO A 105 5.71 -13.26 -15.49
N LEU A 106 4.63 -13.85 -16.00
CA LEU A 106 3.32 -13.80 -15.37
C LEU A 106 3.34 -14.46 -13.99
N PHE A 107 3.92 -15.65 -13.85
CA PHE A 107 4.07 -16.31 -12.56
C PHE A 107 4.85 -15.45 -11.57
N LEU A 108 5.96 -14.83 -11.99
CA LEU A 108 6.74 -13.93 -11.14
C LEU A 108 5.96 -12.69 -10.72
N LEU A 109 5.12 -12.12 -11.60
CA LEU A 109 4.23 -11.02 -11.25
C LEU A 109 3.21 -11.43 -10.18
N PHE A 110 2.57 -12.60 -10.33
CA PHE A 110 1.64 -13.12 -9.32
C PHE A 110 2.33 -13.40 -7.99
N LEU A 111 3.53 -13.99 -8.03
CA LEU A 111 4.32 -14.25 -6.83
C LEU A 111 4.72 -12.95 -6.13
N ALA A 112 5.17 -11.95 -6.87
CA ALA A 112 5.50 -10.63 -6.35
C ALA A 112 4.29 -9.99 -5.65
N ARG A 113 3.12 -10.02 -6.29
CA ARG A 113 1.88 -9.48 -5.74
C ARG A 113 1.39 -10.25 -4.52
N LEU A 114 1.55 -11.57 -4.51
CA LEU A 114 1.20 -12.39 -3.36
C LEU A 114 2.07 -12.05 -2.14
N ILE A 115 3.40 -11.99 -2.32
CA ILE A 115 4.34 -11.68 -1.23
C ILE A 115 4.09 -10.26 -0.69
N ASP A 116 3.97 -9.28 -1.58
CA ASP A 116 3.71 -7.89 -1.21
C ASP A 116 2.35 -7.75 -0.50
N GLY A 117 1.31 -8.41 -1.00
CA GLY A 117 0.00 -8.44 -0.37
C GLY A 117 0.01 -9.09 1.03
N LEU A 118 0.67 -10.25 1.20
CA LEU A 118 0.80 -10.91 2.50
C LEU A 118 1.57 -10.06 3.52
N SER A 119 2.42 -9.16 3.05
CA SER A 119 3.18 -8.21 3.87
C SER A 119 2.50 -6.85 3.98
N GLY A 120 1.38 -6.61 3.30
CA GLY A 120 0.71 -5.32 3.14
C GLY A 120 0.08 -4.72 4.40
N GLY A 121 0.75 -4.87 5.55
CA GLY A 121 0.33 -4.33 6.84
C GLY A 121 1.03 -3.04 7.25
N THR A 122 1.96 -2.52 6.45
CA THR A 122 2.74 -1.32 6.79
C THR A 122 1.84 -0.11 7.04
N ALA A 123 0.86 0.15 6.15
CA ALA A 123 -0.08 1.25 6.34
C ALA A 123 -0.95 1.06 7.59
N ALA A 124 -1.41 -0.17 7.87
CA ALA A 124 -2.22 -0.46 9.05
C ALA A 124 -1.42 -0.28 10.34
N THR A 125 -0.16 -0.76 10.40
CA THR A 125 0.71 -0.56 11.56
C THR A 125 1.09 0.90 11.76
N ALA A 126 1.43 1.64 10.70
CA ALA A 126 1.70 3.07 10.78
C ALA A 126 0.48 3.86 11.27
N THR A 127 -0.71 3.55 10.78
CA THR A 127 -1.98 4.14 11.25
C THR A 127 -2.21 3.85 12.74
N THR A 128 -1.92 2.62 13.20
CA THR A 128 -2.04 2.25 14.61
C THR A 128 -1.04 3.02 15.47
N ILE A 129 0.21 3.18 15.01
CA ILE A 129 1.23 4.01 15.69
C ILE A 129 0.72 5.46 15.83
N LEU A 130 0.16 6.04 14.76
CA LEU A 130 -0.43 7.37 14.80
C LEU A 130 -1.58 7.48 15.80
N ALA A 131 -2.43 6.44 15.90
CA ALA A 131 -3.50 6.37 16.90
C ALA A 131 -2.96 6.27 18.32
N ASP A 132 -1.93 5.43 18.56
CA ASP A 132 -1.32 5.21 19.89
C ASP A 132 -0.70 6.49 20.48
N ILE A 133 -0.10 7.35 19.64
CA ILE A 133 0.54 8.61 20.09
C ILE A 133 -0.41 9.80 20.16
N SER A 134 -1.64 9.67 19.62
CA SER A 134 -2.61 10.75 19.54
C SER A 134 -3.45 10.85 20.80
N SER A 135 -3.60 12.08 21.35
CA SER A 135 -4.61 12.32 22.36
C SER A 135 -6.02 12.31 21.75
N PRO A 136 -7.08 11.99 22.53
CA PRO A 136 -8.45 11.95 22.02
C PRO A 136 -8.86 13.21 21.24
N GLU A 137 -8.45 14.40 21.73
CA GLU A 137 -8.78 15.71 21.15
C GLU A 137 -8.07 15.96 19.81
N LYS A 138 -6.91 15.32 19.58
CA LYS A 138 -6.09 15.49 18.37
C LYS A 138 -6.24 14.35 17.37
N ARG A 139 -7.03 13.32 17.70
CA ARG A 139 -7.21 12.15 16.83
C ARG A 139 -7.71 12.53 15.44
N ALA A 140 -8.74 13.36 15.33
CA ALA A 140 -9.26 13.80 14.04
C ALA A 140 -8.16 14.42 13.17
N LYS A 141 -7.37 15.33 13.73
CA LYS A 141 -6.23 15.95 13.01
C LYS A 141 -5.16 14.94 12.61
N THR A 142 -4.84 13.99 13.48
CA THR A 142 -3.84 12.95 13.17
C THR A 142 -4.33 12.01 12.10
N PHE A 143 -5.61 11.63 12.11
CA PHE A 143 -6.21 10.83 11.06
C PHE A 143 -6.32 11.60 9.72
N GLY A 144 -6.50 12.92 9.75
CA GLY A 144 -6.39 13.77 8.56
C GLY A 144 -5.02 13.67 7.89
N LEU A 145 -3.93 13.54 8.67
CA LEU A 145 -2.58 13.32 8.11
C LEU A 145 -2.47 12.01 7.31
N ILE A 146 -3.25 10.98 7.66
CA ILE A 146 -3.29 9.73 6.88
C ILE A 146 -3.83 10.02 5.49
N GLY A 147 -4.90 10.78 5.40
CA GLY A 147 -5.47 11.19 4.12
C GLY A 147 -4.51 12.06 3.30
N VAL A 148 -3.81 12.99 3.95
CA VAL A 148 -2.76 13.79 3.29
C VAL A 148 -1.63 12.90 2.77
N ALA A 149 -1.20 11.88 3.53
CA ALA A 149 -0.18 10.93 3.08
C ALA A 149 -0.63 10.16 1.83
N PHE A 150 -1.90 9.72 1.79
CA PHE A 150 -2.48 9.08 0.59
C PHE A 150 -2.51 10.03 -0.61
N GLY A 151 -3.07 11.23 -0.44
CA GLY A 151 -3.14 12.22 -1.52
C GLY A 151 -1.74 12.61 -2.05
N LEU A 152 -0.81 12.85 -1.14
CA LEU A 152 0.59 13.19 -1.50
C LEU A 152 1.29 12.03 -2.22
N SER A 153 1.04 10.79 -1.83
CA SER A 153 1.57 9.61 -2.50
C SER A 153 1.02 9.47 -3.91
N PHE A 154 -0.28 9.68 -4.11
CA PHE A 154 -0.89 9.66 -5.44
C PHE A 154 -0.33 10.78 -6.32
N PHE A 155 -0.19 11.98 -5.78
CA PHE A 155 0.39 13.10 -6.49
C PHE A 155 1.85 12.85 -6.89
N LEU A 156 2.73 12.58 -5.91
CA LEU A 156 4.16 12.41 -6.16
C LEU A 156 4.45 11.15 -6.98
N GLY A 157 3.81 10.03 -6.67
CA GLY A 157 4.04 8.77 -7.37
C GLY A 157 3.71 8.86 -8.85
N ASN A 158 2.55 9.45 -9.17
CA ASN A 158 2.15 9.61 -10.57
C ASN A 158 2.93 10.71 -11.30
N ILE A 159 3.37 11.75 -10.59
CA ILE A 159 4.28 12.74 -11.18
C ILE A 159 5.62 12.09 -11.60
N PHE A 160 6.18 11.18 -10.80
CA PHE A 160 7.37 10.44 -11.21
C PHE A 160 7.12 9.63 -12.48
N VAL A 161 5.96 9.00 -12.62
CA VAL A 161 5.62 8.29 -13.86
C VAL A 161 5.48 9.28 -15.04
N VAL A 162 4.79 10.40 -14.85
CA VAL A 162 4.64 11.43 -15.90
C VAL A 162 5.99 11.98 -16.38
N ILE A 163 6.94 12.18 -15.47
CA ILE A 163 8.26 12.74 -15.82
C ILE A 163 9.17 11.68 -16.45
N PHE A 164 9.24 10.48 -15.86
CA PHE A 164 10.28 9.51 -16.18
C PHE A 164 9.83 8.37 -17.09
N ALA A 165 8.52 8.10 -17.25
CA ALA A 165 8.06 7.14 -18.23
C ALA A 165 8.26 7.69 -19.64
N ARG A 166 9.02 6.98 -20.45
CA ARG A 166 9.21 7.31 -21.87
C ARG A 166 8.15 6.58 -22.70
N ASN A 167 7.49 7.32 -23.59
CA ASN A 167 6.47 6.76 -24.49
C ASN A 167 7.09 5.85 -25.59
N THR A 168 8.39 5.95 -25.82
CA THR A 168 9.10 5.11 -26.78
C THR A 168 9.50 3.80 -26.12
N ASN A 169 9.03 2.68 -26.69
CA ASN A 169 9.36 1.30 -26.29
C ASN A 169 8.91 0.88 -24.88
N ASN A 170 7.81 1.43 -24.34
CA ASN A 170 7.31 1.08 -23.00
C ASN A 170 8.40 1.02 -21.92
N ASN A 171 9.32 1.99 -21.95
CA ASN A 171 10.46 2.00 -21.04
C ASN A 171 10.06 2.54 -19.67
N PHE A 172 9.75 1.61 -18.75
CA PHE A 172 9.36 1.89 -17.34
C PHE A 172 10.52 1.71 -16.35
N ILE A 173 11.77 1.56 -16.85
CA ILE A 173 12.93 1.24 -16.02
C ILE A 173 13.06 2.22 -14.84
N ILE A 174 13.07 3.52 -15.13
CA ILE A 174 13.30 4.55 -14.11
C ILE A 174 12.18 4.57 -13.04
N PRO A 175 10.87 4.66 -13.40
CA PRO A 175 9.80 4.61 -12.41
C PRO A 175 9.81 3.34 -11.57
N VAL A 176 10.09 2.19 -12.17
CA VAL A 176 10.13 0.91 -11.46
C VAL A 176 11.32 0.83 -10.49
N LEU A 177 12.49 1.33 -10.87
CA LEU A 177 13.64 1.43 -9.98
C LEU A 177 13.36 2.37 -8.81
N ILE A 178 12.72 3.52 -9.05
CA ILE A 178 12.30 4.44 -7.99
C ILE A 178 11.35 3.71 -7.03
N ALA A 179 10.34 3.02 -7.56
CA ALA A 179 9.37 2.26 -6.75
C ALA A 179 10.06 1.19 -5.88
N SER A 180 11.16 0.59 -6.35
CA SER A 180 11.91 -0.44 -5.61
C SER A 180 12.81 0.15 -4.52
N ILE A 181 13.37 1.33 -4.76
CA ILE A 181 14.27 1.99 -3.80
C ILE A 181 13.49 2.56 -2.62
N ILE A 182 12.27 3.03 -2.83
CA ILE A 182 11.43 3.63 -1.78
C ILE A 182 11.21 2.71 -0.57
N PRO A 183 10.79 1.44 -0.71
CA PRO A 183 10.62 0.57 0.45
C PRO A 183 11.93 0.21 1.13
N ILE A 184 13.06 0.20 0.43
CA ILE A 184 14.39 0.02 1.03
C ILE A 184 14.73 1.23 1.92
N ILE A 185 14.52 2.44 1.40
CA ILE A 185 14.69 3.67 2.19
C ILE A 185 13.75 3.64 3.41
N ASN A 186 12.49 3.22 3.21
CA ASN A 186 11.50 3.11 4.28
C ASN A 186 11.96 2.12 5.37
N PHE A 187 12.51 0.97 4.97
CA PHE A 187 13.09 0.00 5.90
C PHE A 187 14.19 0.63 6.75
N ILE A 188 15.14 1.32 6.12
CA ILE A 188 16.25 2.00 6.79
C ILE A 188 15.74 3.06 7.76
N LEU A 189 14.76 3.88 7.33
CA LEU A 189 14.16 4.92 8.18
C LEU A 189 13.46 4.31 9.40
N VAL A 190 12.65 3.26 9.22
CA VAL A 190 11.95 2.59 10.32
C VAL A 190 12.95 1.90 11.25
N PHE A 191 13.99 1.26 10.68
CA PHE A 191 15.00 0.57 11.47
C PHE A 191 15.76 1.51 12.41
N PHE A 192 16.14 2.70 11.96
CA PHE A 192 16.93 3.63 12.77
C PHE A 192 16.09 4.63 13.57
N TYR A 193 14.92 5.03 13.04
CA TYR A 193 14.21 6.20 13.54
C TYR A 193 12.84 5.92 14.16
N LEU A 194 12.17 4.82 13.83
CA LEU A 194 10.86 4.55 14.41
C LEU A 194 11.02 3.90 15.80
N PRO A 195 10.60 4.57 16.89
CA PRO A 195 10.63 3.98 18.23
C PRO A 195 9.47 2.98 18.39
N GLU A 196 9.62 2.05 19.35
CA GLU A 196 8.48 1.24 19.79
C GLU A 196 7.47 2.11 20.55
N THR A 197 6.22 2.07 20.12
CA THR A 197 5.15 2.88 20.72
C THR A 197 4.30 2.13 21.74
N LYS A 198 4.30 0.80 21.67
CA LYS A 198 3.54 -0.03 22.59
C LYS A 198 4.34 -0.32 23.87
N PRO A 199 3.77 -0.06 25.06
CA PRO A 199 4.42 -0.36 26.34
C PRO A 199 4.68 -1.86 26.51
N ASN A 200 5.86 -2.23 27.04
CA ASN A 200 6.23 -3.62 27.29
C ASN A 200 5.23 -4.36 28.19
N SER A 201 4.62 -3.66 29.15
CA SER A 201 3.58 -4.21 30.02
C SER A 201 2.34 -4.66 29.24
N GLU A 202 1.95 -3.94 28.20
CA GLU A 202 0.81 -4.29 27.34
C GLU A 202 1.17 -5.40 26.35
N ILE A 203 2.40 -5.40 25.84
CA ILE A 203 2.93 -6.49 25.01
C ILE A 203 2.89 -7.82 25.78
N ASN A 204 3.36 -7.82 27.03
CA ASN A 204 3.37 -9.03 27.86
C ASN A 204 1.96 -9.52 28.21
N LYS A 205 1.00 -8.63 28.46
CA LYS A 205 -0.42 -9.01 28.66
C LYS A 205 -1.04 -9.60 27.40
N SER A 206 -0.69 -9.08 26.23
CA SER A 206 -1.20 -9.54 24.94
C SER A 206 -0.66 -10.94 24.57
N LYS A 207 0.54 -11.30 25.02
CA LYS A 207 1.11 -12.65 24.80
C LYS A 207 0.31 -13.77 25.46
N THR A 208 -0.37 -13.48 26.57
CA THR A 208 -1.16 -14.46 27.32
C THR A 208 -2.59 -14.61 26.82
N ALA A 209 -3.11 -13.61 26.09
CA ALA A 209 -4.47 -13.63 25.56
C ALA A 209 -4.48 -14.07 24.08
N PHE A 210 -4.68 -15.36 23.83
CA PHE A 210 -4.89 -15.86 22.46
C PHE A 210 -6.28 -15.46 21.97
N LYS A 211 -6.39 -14.34 21.29
CA LYS A 211 -7.62 -13.95 20.60
C LYS A 211 -7.56 -14.48 19.17
N ASN A 212 -8.54 -15.29 18.80
CA ASN A 212 -8.68 -15.74 17.41
C ASN A 212 -8.98 -14.51 16.52
N PRO A 213 -8.11 -14.19 15.52
CA PRO A 213 -8.24 -12.99 14.69
C PRO A 213 -9.56 -12.96 13.91
N LEU A 214 -10.01 -14.11 13.43
CA LEU A 214 -11.28 -14.23 12.70
C LEU A 214 -12.47 -13.96 13.62
N LYS A 215 -12.41 -14.45 14.89
CA LYS A 215 -13.47 -14.20 15.87
C LYS A 215 -13.55 -12.72 16.25
N ALA A 216 -12.42 -12.01 16.28
CA ALA A 216 -12.38 -10.57 16.51
C ALA A 216 -13.06 -9.78 15.38
N LEU A 217 -12.86 -10.15 14.13
CA LEU A 217 -13.56 -9.57 12.98
C LEU A 217 -15.09 -9.73 13.11
N PHE A 218 -15.57 -10.94 13.42
CA PHE A 218 -17.00 -11.18 13.59
C PHE A 218 -17.62 -10.46 14.80
N THR A 219 -16.80 -10.13 15.82
CA THR A 219 -17.29 -9.40 17.00
C THR A 219 -17.63 -7.94 16.66
N VAL A 220 -16.92 -7.33 15.71
CA VAL A 220 -17.18 -5.96 15.23
C VAL A 220 -18.59 -5.84 14.63
N PHE A 221 -19.11 -6.92 14.00
CA PHE A 221 -20.44 -6.93 13.39
C PHE A 221 -21.60 -7.17 14.37
N LYS A 222 -21.32 -7.38 15.67
CA LYS A 222 -22.36 -7.59 16.67
C LYS A 222 -23.07 -6.30 17.10
N GLU A 223 -22.37 -5.16 17.10
CA GLU A 223 -22.97 -3.86 17.40
C GLU A 223 -23.60 -3.25 16.14
N GLU A 224 -24.91 -2.98 16.20
CA GLU A 224 -25.67 -2.55 15.02
C GLU A 224 -25.20 -1.22 14.43
N LYS A 225 -24.75 -0.27 15.27
CA LYS A 225 -24.17 1.00 14.80
C LYS A 225 -22.86 0.81 14.04
N ILE A 226 -21.97 -0.06 14.57
CA ILE A 226 -20.69 -0.38 13.96
C ILE A 226 -20.91 -1.16 12.67
N LYS A 227 -21.85 -2.11 12.65
CA LYS A 227 -22.22 -2.89 11.48
C LYS A 227 -22.66 -2.00 10.31
N LYS A 228 -23.59 -1.05 10.55
CA LYS A 228 -24.06 -0.12 9.50
C LYS A 228 -22.92 0.72 8.93
N LEU A 229 -22.07 1.27 9.79
CA LEU A 229 -20.92 2.06 9.37
C LEU A 229 -19.90 1.21 8.60
N SER A 230 -19.58 0.02 9.10
CA SER A 230 -18.66 -0.91 8.43
C SER A 230 -19.17 -1.34 7.06
N LEU A 231 -20.48 -1.58 6.92
CA LEU A 231 -21.10 -1.92 5.64
C LEU A 231 -21.02 -0.73 4.65
N ALA A 232 -21.27 0.48 5.10
CA ALA A 232 -21.13 1.68 4.27
C ALA A 232 -19.68 1.87 3.78
N PHE A 233 -18.70 1.71 4.67
CA PHE A 233 -17.28 1.71 4.30
C PHE A 233 -16.92 0.59 3.34
N PHE A 234 -17.43 -0.61 3.55
CA PHE A 234 -17.18 -1.75 2.66
C PHE A 234 -17.67 -1.48 1.24
N ILE A 235 -18.91 -0.99 1.09
CA ILE A 235 -19.47 -0.62 -0.23
C ILE A 235 -18.68 0.52 -0.86
N TYR A 236 -18.32 1.54 -0.08
CA TYR A 236 -17.51 2.66 -0.56
C TYR A 236 -16.14 2.18 -1.07
N PHE A 237 -15.44 1.34 -0.31
CA PHE A 237 -14.13 0.85 -0.72
C PHE A 237 -14.17 -0.09 -1.91
N ILE A 238 -15.22 -0.92 -2.07
CA ILE A 238 -15.42 -1.73 -3.28
C ILE A 238 -15.55 -0.79 -4.49
N ALA A 239 -16.42 0.21 -4.42
CA ALA A 239 -16.62 1.15 -5.52
C ALA A 239 -15.35 1.96 -5.84
N PHE A 240 -14.68 2.48 -4.81
CA PHE A 240 -13.46 3.28 -4.97
C PHE A 240 -12.30 2.45 -5.54
N THR A 241 -12.05 1.26 -4.99
CA THR A 241 -10.97 0.39 -5.45
C THR A 241 -11.27 -0.16 -6.85
N GLY A 242 -12.51 -0.55 -7.11
CA GLY A 242 -12.95 -0.98 -8.44
C GLY A 242 -12.72 0.12 -9.47
N LEU A 243 -13.20 1.35 -9.18
CA LEU A 243 -13.02 2.47 -10.08
C LEU A 243 -11.54 2.78 -10.35
N THR A 244 -10.71 2.88 -9.31
CA THR A 244 -9.30 3.27 -9.47
C THR A 244 -8.47 2.24 -10.24
N ASN A 245 -8.71 0.94 -10.04
CA ASN A 245 -8.00 -0.11 -10.77
C ASN A 245 -8.52 -0.23 -12.22
N ILE A 246 -9.83 -0.23 -12.42
CA ILE A 246 -10.42 -0.39 -13.77
C ILE A 246 -10.18 0.84 -14.62
N LEU A 247 -10.23 2.04 -14.04
CA LEU A 247 -10.06 3.30 -14.77
C LEU A 247 -8.77 3.32 -15.58
N ILE A 248 -7.65 3.00 -14.95
CA ILE A 248 -6.33 3.04 -15.61
C ILE A 248 -6.26 2.01 -16.75
N PHE A 249 -6.71 0.79 -16.49
CA PHE A 249 -6.78 -0.24 -17.53
C PHE A 249 -7.68 0.20 -18.68
N PHE A 250 -8.86 0.74 -18.39
CA PHE A 250 -9.81 1.23 -19.40
C PHE A 250 -9.22 2.37 -20.24
N LEU A 251 -8.55 3.34 -19.61
CA LEU A 251 -7.91 4.43 -20.34
C LEU A 251 -6.83 3.93 -21.30
N GLN A 252 -6.06 2.94 -20.89
CA GLN A 252 -4.95 2.39 -21.68
C GLN A 252 -5.46 1.47 -22.80
N GLU A 253 -6.38 0.56 -22.49
CA GLU A 253 -6.85 -0.46 -23.42
C GLU A 253 -7.95 0.07 -24.37
N SER A 254 -8.96 0.76 -23.84
CA SER A 254 -10.12 1.18 -24.64
C SER A 254 -9.93 2.52 -25.34
N LEU A 255 -9.18 3.44 -24.73
CA LEU A 255 -8.93 4.78 -25.28
C LEU A 255 -7.51 4.93 -25.86
N ASN A 256 -6.69 3.88 -25.81
CA ASN A 256 -5.30 3.88 -26.28
C ASN A 256 -4.44 5.00 -25.64
N TRP A 257 -4.73 5.34 -24.39
CA TRP A 257 -3.95 6.34 -23.68
C TRP A 257 -2.59 5.77 -23.29
N THR A 258 -1.57 6.60 -23.40
CA THR A 258 -0.24 6.23 -22.89
C THR A 258 -0.26 6.15 -21.37
N THR A 259 0.62 5.35 -20.78
CA THR A 259 0.82 5.28 -19.32
C THR A 259 1.05 6.68 -18.71
N LYS A 260 1.76 7.54 -19.44
CA LYS A 260 1.99 8.94 -19.04
C LYS A 260 0.70 9.75 -18.94
N ALA A 261 -0.19 9.64 -19.94
CA ALA A 261 -1.47 10.33 -19.95
C ALA A 261 -2.39 9.82 -18.83
N SER A 262 -2.48 8.50 -18.66
CA SER A 262 -3.27 7.87 -17.60
C SER A 262 -2.75 8.27 -16.20
N SER A 263 -1.43 8.36 -16.01
CA SER A 263 -0.85 8.85 -14.75
C SER A 263 -1.21 10.31 -14.48
N GLY A 264 -1.33 11.14 -15.52
CA GLY A 264 -1.77 12.53 -15.38
C GLY A 264 -3.14 12.68 -14.72
N THR A 265 -4.08 11.77 -14.97
CA THR A 265 -5.39 11.77 -14.28
C THR A 265 -5.24 11.49 -12.78
N LEU A 266 -4.37 10.59 -12.41
CA LEU A 266 -4.11 10.27 -10.99
C LEU A 266 -3.38 11.39 -10.26
N VAL A 267 -2.55 12.20 -10.95
CA VAL A 267 -1.97 13.43 -10.39
C VAL A 267 -3.08 14.39 -9.97
N VAL A 268 -4.09 14.60 -10.83
CA VAL A 268 -5.24 15.47 -10.51
C VAL A 268 -6.02 14.92 -9.31
N VAL A 269 -6.27 13.61 -9.28
CA VAL A 269 -6.92 12.93 -8.13
C VAL A 269 -6.11 13.17 -6.84
N GLY A 270 -4.79 13.05 -6.90
CA GLY A 270 -3.90 13.30 -5.76
C GLY A 270 -4.00 14.74 -5.23
N ILE A 271 -4.00 15.74 -6.13
CA ILE A 271 -4.16 17.15 -5.76
C ILE A 271 -5.51 17.39 -5.06
N ILE A 272 -6.60 16.88 -5.64
CA ILE A 272 -7.94 17.00 -5.04
C ILE A 272 -7.97 16.33 -3.66
N ALA A 273 -7.39 15.15 -3.53
CA ALA A 273 -7.33 14.43 -2.26
C ALA A 273 -6.56 15.22 -1.18
N ILE A 274 -5.43 15.85 -1.53
CA ILE A 274 -4.66 16.70 -0.60
C ILE A 274 -5.51 17.89 -0.13
N ILE A 275 -6.19 18.57 -1.05
CA ILE A 275 -7.01 19.75 -0.73
C ILE A 275 -8.17 19.35 0.19
N VAL A 276 -8.91 18.30 -0.16
CA VAL A 276 -10.11 17.88 0.59
C VAL A 276 -9.72 17.31 1.96
N GLN A 277 -8.71 16.46 2.04
CA GLN A 277 -8.34 15.77 3.29
C GLN A 277 -7.39 16.58 4.18
N GLY A 278 -6.67 17.54 3.60
CA GLY A 278 -5.80 18.46 4.34
C GLY A 278 -6.48 19.75 4.75
N GLY A 279 -7.59 20.13 4.11
CA GLY A 279 -8.32 21.36 4.36
C GLY A 279 -9.56 21.20 5.27
N LEU A 280 -9.99 19.96 5.54
CA LEU A 280 -11.03 19.61 6.51
C LEU A 280 -10.40 19.08 7.82
#